data_021fa2d0c58cd787b6c47015cd633462
#
_entry.id   021fa2d0c58cd787b6c47015cd633462
#
_cell.length_a   1.000
_cell.length_b   1.000
_cell.length_c   1.000
_cell.angle_alpha   90.00
_cell.angle_beta   90.00
_cell.angle_gamma   90.00
#
_symmetry.space_group_name_H-M   'P 1'
#
loop_
_entity.id
_entity.type
_entity.pdbx_description
1 polymer ?
#
loop_
_entity_poly.entity_id
_entity_poly.type
_entity_poly.pdbx_seq_one_letter_code
_entity_poly.pdbx_strand_id
1 'polypeptide(L)'
;MIRKQYKYSGDARKAIEKVAQIVSKVLGSTLGPAGRNYFLDAGITNDGRTIIEHLRFADECEDAVSDAFHEIARQQDKDAGDGTTTAMVFGAELTLDMLPKIGDLDVPVFGQKSSMEFARELEVEKDKAIAILKELSKPIENLEQLEQVAMTAMEDKEAAKIVAQALWEGGKDTYPVMKDGFNGKVEQSRIDGVEYPLSIATTSMFNQAGYAEHKNALVIVVNHAFEQYQEITPFMASLMQDKPKLGSLVIVGKQFSVP
;
A
#
# COMPACT_ATOMS: atom_id res chain seq x y z
N MET A 1 13.17 2.05 33.27
CA MET A 1 14.25 1.26 32.62
C MET A 1 13.56 0.12 31.92
N ILE A 2 13.43 0.19 30.60
CA ILE A 2 12.81 -0.85 29.79
C ILE A 2 13.83 -1.98 29.71
N ARG A 3 13.55 -3.11 30.38
CA ARG A 3 14.36 -4.32 30.25
C ARG A 3 13.99 -4.97 28.92
N LYS A 4 14.87 -4.89 27.92
CA LYS A 4 14.73 -5.69 26.70
C LYS A 4 14.87 -7.17 27.05
N GLN A 5 13.89 -7.98 26.69
CA GLN A 5 13.99 -9.43 26.78
C GLN A 5 14.75 -9.97 25.56
N TYR A 6 15.60 -10.95 25.80
CA TYR A 6 16.32 -11.66 24.74
C TYR A 6 16.01 -13.15 24.87
N LYS A 7 15.59 -13.77 23.78
CA LYS A 7 15.45 -15.22 23.69
C LYS A 7 16.51 -15.77 22.74
N TYR A 8 17.07 -16.89 23.09
CA TYR A 8 18.11 -17.54 22.31
C TYR A 8 17.63 -18.93 21.89
N SER A 9 18.11 -19.37 20.72
CA SER A 9 17.97 -20.74 20.23
C SER A 9 16.55 -21.31 20.37
N GLY A 10 16.37 -22.34 21.20
CA GLY A 10 15.12 -23.06 21.36
C GLY A 10 13.93 -22.20 21.80
N ASP A 11 14.14 -21.18 22.62
CA ASP A 11 13.05 -20.33 23.09
C ASP A 11 12.65 -19.28 22.01
N ALA A 12 13.61 -18.80 21.23
CA ALA A 12 13.30 -17.97 20.07
C ALA A 12 12.51 -18.76 19.03
N ARG A 13 12.89 -20.01 18.75
CA ARG A 13 12.16 -20.90 17.85
C ARG A 13 10.71 -21.15 18.30
N LYS A 14 10.50 -21.40 19.59
CA LYS A 14 9.14 -21.56 20.15
C LYS A 14 8.28 -20.31 19.96
N ALA A 15 8.88 -19.13 20.14
CA ALA A 15 8.16 -17.87 19.89
C ALA A 15 7.77 -17.71 18.41
N ILE A 16 8.68 -18.01 17.48
CA ILE A 16 8.43 -17.98 16.03
C ILE A 16 7.32 -19.00 15.67
N GLU A 17 7.45 -20.24 16.15
CA GLU A 17 6.47 -21.30 15.90
C GLU A 17 5.07 -20.92 16.39
N LYS A 18 4.98 -20.45 17.62
CA LYS A 18 3.71 -20.05 18.25
C LYS A 18 3.03 -18.92 17.48
N VAL A 19 3.77 -17.87 17.13
CA VAL A 19 3.21 -16.73 16.41
C VAL A 19 2.79 -17.14 14.99
N ALA A 20 3.63 -17.92 14.28
CA ALA A 20 3.28 -18.42 12.96
C ALA A 20 2.02 -19.30 12.99
N GLN A 21 1.87 -20.18 13.99
CA GLN A 21 0.63 -20.99 14.17
C GLN A 21 -0.60 -20.12 14.39
N ILE A 22 -0.48 -19.05 15.19
CA ILE A 22 -1.59 -18.13 15.46
C ILE A 22 -1.95 -17.36 14.20
N VAL A 23 -0.95 -16.79 13.50
CA VAL A 23 -1.13 -16.05 12.26
C VAL A 23 -1.80 -16.92 11.19
N SER A 24 -1.26 -18.13 10.94
CA SER A 24 -1.85 -19.08 9.99
C SER A 24 -3.30 -19.42 10.34
N LYS A 25 -3.59 -19.76 11.59
CA LYS A 25 -4.92 -20.16 12.03
C LYS A 25 -5.92 -19.01 11.97
N VAL A 26 -5.54 -17.83 12.48
CA VAL A 26 -6.41 -16.66 12.54
C VAL A 26 -6.68 -16.15 11.12
N LEU A 27 -5.64 -15.81 10.38
CA LEU A 27 -5.79 -15.24 9.05
C LEU A 27 -6.27 -16.27 8.02
N GLY A 28 -5.81 -17.51 8.11
CA GLY A 28 -6.28 -18.59 7.24
C GLY A 28 -7.79 -18.82 7.34
N SER A 29 -8.40 -18.55 8.51
CA SER A 29 -9.84 -18.68 8.68
C SER A 29 -10.66 -17.58 8.01
N THR A 30 -10.05 -16.50 7.58
CA THR A 30 -10.71 -15.40 6.85
C THR A 30 -10.67 -15.58 5.33
N LEU A 31 -9.85 -16.52 4.84
CA LEU A 31 -9.69 -16.75 3.41
C LEU A 31 -10.86 -17.51 2.79
N GLY A 32 -11.15 -17.14 1.53
CA GLY A 32 -12.10 -17.83 0.68
C GLY A 32 -13.57 -17.47 0.93
N PRO A 33 -14.51 -18.08 0.16
CA PRO A 33 -15.91 -17.69 0.16
C PRO A 33 -16.67 -18.03 1.45
N ALA A 34 -16.07 -18.84 2.33
CA ALA A 34 -16.58 -19.16 3.67
C ALA A 34 -15.73 -18.51 4.77
N GLY A 35 -14.97 -17.48 4.42
CA GLY A 35 -14.13 -16.73 5.34
C GLY A 35 -14.91 -16.18 6.53
N ARG A 36 -14.27 -16.21 7.70
CA ARG A 36 -14.89 -15.75 8.95
C ARG A 36 -14.50 -14.30 9.21
N ASN A 37 -15.44 -13.56 9.78
CA ASN A 37 -15.16 -12.22 10.28
C ASN A 37 -14.63 -12.30 11.72
N TYR A 38 -13.74 -11.37 12.05
CA TYR A 38 -13.23 -11.16 13.39
C TYR A 38 -13.85 -9.91 14.00
N PHE A 39 -14.14 -9.99 15.29
CA PHE A 39 -14.57 -8.83 16.08
C PHE A 39 -13.36 -8.23 16.77
N LEU A 40 -13.03 -7.00 16.41
CA LEU A 40 -11.94 -6.21 16.98
C LEU A 40 -12.51 -4.97 17.68
N ASP A 41 -11.70 -4.29 18.47
CA ASP A 41 -12.12 -3.01 19.09
C ASP A 41 -12.50 -1.96 18.02
N ALA A 42 -11.91 -2.06 16.84
CA ALA A 42 -12.21 -1.21 15.68
C ALA A 42 -13.49 -1.61 14.90
N GLY A 43 -14.11 -2.75 15.25
CA GLY A 43 -15.30 -3.27 14.55
C GLY A 43 -15.15 -4.70 14.04
N ILE A 44 -16.04 -5.08 13.14
CA ILE A 44 -16.03 -6.43 12.51
C ILE A 44 -15.27 -6.34 11.18
N THR A 45 -14.31 -7.21 10.99
CA THR A 45 -13.51 -7.25 9.76
C THR A 45 -13.08 -8.67 9.40
N ASN A 46 -12.89 -8.94 8.12
CA ASN A 46 -12.20 -10.11 7.57
C ASN A 46 -10.87 -9.74 6.90
N ASP A 47 -10.53 -8.45 6.89
CA ASP A 47 -9.28 -7.97 6.33
C ASP A 47 -8.07 -8.39 7.17
N GLY A 48 -7.20 -9.21 6.57
CA GLY A 48 -6.03 -9.75 7.25
C GLY A 48 -5.05 -8.70 7.72
N ARG A 49 -4.89 -7.59 7.00
CA ARG A 49 -4.05 -6.48 7.41
C ARG A 49 -4.58 -5.84 8.69
N THR A 50 -5.85 -5.51 8.73
CA THR A 50 -6.49 -4.96 9.92
C THR A 50 -6.38 -5.90 11.10
N ILE A 51 -6.58 -7.20 10.89
CA ILE A 51 -6.49 -8.21 11.95
C ILE A 51 -5.07 -8.27 12.52
N ILE A 52 -4.04 -8.36 11.68
CA ILE A 52 -2.66 -8.45 12.15
C ILE A 52 -2.20 -7.18 12.87
N GLU A 53 -2.64 -5.99 12.44
CA GLU A 53 -2.34 -4.72 13.10
C GLU A 53 -2.87 -4.66 14.54
N HIS A 54 -3.91 -5.43 14.86
CA HIS A 54 -4.50 -5.54 16.21
C HIS A 54 -3.99 -6.77 16.98
N LEU A 55 -3.25 -7.66 16.35
CA LEU A 55 -2.70 -8.83 17.00
C LEU A 55 -1.45 -8.44 17.81
N ARG A 56 -1.58 -8.50 19.14
CA ARG A 56 -0.51 -8.16 20.07
C ARG A 56 -0.22 -9.32 21.01
N PHE A 57 1.03 -9.45 21.40
CA PHE A 57 1.49 -10.49 22.29
C PHE A 57 2.06 -9.88 23.59
N ALA A 58 1.77 -10.51 24.71
CA ALA A 58 2.29 -10.07 26.00
C ALA A 58 3.82 -10.32 26.14
N ASP A 59 4.35 -11.28 25.40
CA ASP A 59 5.78 -11.57 25.34
C ASP A 59 6.43 -10.70 24.27
N GLU A 60 7.44 -9.91 24.64
CA GLU A 60 8.11 -8.97 23.72
C GLU A 60 8.78 -9.67 22.51
N CYS A 61 9.23 -10.92 22.64
CA CYS A 61 9.81 -11.66 21.56
C CYS A 61 8.73 -12.17 20.58
N GLU A 62 7.59 -12.60 21.10
CA GLU A 62 6.43 -12.98 20.27
C GLU A 62 5.87 -11.76 19.53
N ASP A 63 5.80 -10.61 20.21
CA ASP A 63 5.35 -9.36 19.58
C ASP A 63 6.30 -8.91 18.46
N ALA A 64 7.61 -9.02 18.67
CA ALA A 64 8.61 -8.74 17.63
C ALA A 64 8.50 -9.69 16.40
N VAL A 65 8.12 -10.96 16.62
CA VAL A 65 7.82 -11.88 15.52
C VAL A 65 6.54 -11.47 14.78
N SER A 66 5.52 -11.01 15.52
CA SER A 66 4.30 -10.46 14.92
C SER A 66 4.60 -9.25 14.03
N ASP A 67 5.50 -8.38 14.45
CA ASP A 67 5.93 -7.22 13.65
C ASP A 67 6.55 -7.63 12.29
N ALA A 68 7.20 -8.80 12.20
CA ALA A 68 7.68 -9.32 10.92
C ALA A 68 6.51 -9.67 9.97
N PHE A 69 5.41 -10.21 10.47
CA PHE A 69 4.21 -10.45 9.67
C PHE A 69 3.50 -9.15 9.28
N HIS A 70 3.50 -8.13 10.14
CA HIS A 70 3.04 -6.79 9.80
C HIS A 70 3.83 -6.21 8.61
N GLU A 71 5.15 -6.42 8.59
CA GLU A 71 5.98 -5.92 7.50
C GLU A 71 5.70 -6.66 6.19
N ILE A 72 5.42 -7.98 6.23
CA ILE A 72 4.97 -8.74 5.06
C ILE A 72 3.67 -8.15 4.51
N ALA A 73 2.68 -7.91 5.38
CA ALA A 73 1.40 -7.32 4.98
C ALA A 73 1.58 -5.94 4.35
N ARG A 74 2.40 -5.08 4.97
CA ARG A 74 2.66 -3.72 4.52
C ARG A 74 3.39 -3.67 3.18
N GLN A 75 4.37 -4.57 2.98
CA GLN A 75 5.09 -4.65 1.73
C GLN A 75 4.18 -5.17 0.60
N GLN A 76 3.38 -6.19 0.87
CA GLN A 76 2.42 -6.73 -0.10
C GLN A 76 1.38 -5.68 -0.52
N ASP A 77 0.84 -4.92 0.44
CA ASP A 77 -0.09 -3.84 0.17
C ASP A 77 0.53 -2.73 -0.69
N LYS A 78 1.75 -2.34 -0.38
CA LYS A 78 2.49 -1.32 -1.14
C LYS A 78 2.80 -1.76 -2.57
N ASP A 79 3.18 -3.01 -2.77
CA ASP A 79 3.68 -3.51 -4.06
C ASP A 79 2.55 -3.98 -4.98
N ALA A 80 1.48 -4.57 -4.42
CA ALA A 80 0.40 -5.16 -5.18
C ALA A 80 -1.00 -4.60 -4.84
N GLY A 81 -1.19 -4.00 -3.67
CA GLY A 81 -2.48 -3.48 -3.21
C GLY A 81 -3.52 -4.55 -2.86
N ASP A 82 -3.14 -5.83 -2.92
CA ASP A 82 -4.03 -6.98 -2.65
C ASP A 82 -3.21 -8.20 -2.21
N GLY A 83 -3.91 -9.22 -1.67
CA GLY A 83 -3.32 -10.50 -1.30
C GLY A 83 -2.53 -10.47 0.01
N THR A 84 -2.71 -9.48 0.86
CA THR A 84 -2.02 -9.33 2.16
C THR A 84 -2.25 -10.53 3.06
N THR A 85 -3.50 -10.98 3.18
CA THR A 85 -3.87 -12.18 3.97
C THR A 85 -3.21 -13.43 3.43
N THR A 86 -3.23 -13.63 2.12
CA THR A 86 -2.60 -14.78 1.45
C THR A 86 -1.10 -14.80 1.67
N ALA A 87 -0.44 -13.64 1.54
CA ALA A 87 1.01 -13.52 1.75
C ALA A 87 1.40 -13.86 3.19
N MET A 88 0.65 -13.39 4.17
CA MET A 88 0.90 -13.68 5.59
C MET A 88 0.67 -15.15 5.94
N VAL A 89 -0.43 -15.75 5.47
CA VAL A 89 -0.73 -17.18 5.69
C VAL A 89 0.34 -18.05 5.03
N PHE A 90 0.70 -17.74 3.79
CA PHE A 90 1.77 -18.44 3.08
C PHE A 90 3.11 -18.31 3.82
N GLY A 91 3.47 -17.11 4.28
CA GLY A 91 4.68 -16.88 5.06
C GLY A 91 4.68 -17.63 6.39
N ALA A 92 3.54 -17.72 7.07
CA ALA A 92 3.40 -18.46 8.31
C ALA A 92 3.55 -19.98 8.11
N GLU A 93 2.86 -20.54 7.11
CA GLU A 93 2.97 -21.96 6.77
C GLU A 93 4.37 -22.33 6.30
N LEU A 94 4.98 -21.49 5.47
CA LEU A 94 6.37 -21.68 5.05
C LEU A 94 7.32 -21.67 6.25
N THR A 95 7.13 -20.76 7.20
CA THR A 95 7.91 -20.69 8.42
C THR A 95 7.77 -21.97 9.25
N LEU A 96 6.55 -22.45 9.43
CA LEU A 96 6.26 -23.69 10.19
C LEU A 96 6.86 -24.93 9.54
N ASP A 97 6.83 -25.02 8.22
CA ASP A 97 7.43 -26.15 7.47
C ASP A 97 8.96 -26.13 7.49
N MET A 98 9.54 -24.93 7.52
CA MET A 98 10.99 -24.76 7.44
C MET A 98 11.68 -24.80 8.80
N LEU A 99 11.04 -24.30 9.84
CA LEU A 99 11.64 -24.18 11.17
C LEU A 99 12.24 -25.50 11.69
N PRO A 100 11.61 -26.68 11.52
CA PRO A 100 12.20 -27.95 11.92
C PRO A 100 13.42 -28.39 11.08
N LYS A 101 13.54 -27.86 9.85
CA LYS A 101 14.60 -28.25 8.89
C LYS A 101 15.88 -27.45 9.08
N ILE A 102 15.79 -26.30 9.73
CA ILE A 102 16.94 -25.45 10.05
C ILE A 102 17.63 -26.00 11.30
N GLY A 103 18.94 -26.24 11.21
CA GLY A 103 19.75 -26.70 12.35
C GLY A 103 19.71 -25.75 13.54
N ASP A 104 19.80 -26.30 14.74
CA ASP A 104 19.93 -25.51 15.96
C ASP A 104 21.38 -24.98 16.07
N LEU A 105 21.51 -23.68 16.35
CA LEU A 105 22.84 -23.07 16.54
C LEU A 105 23.58 -23.63 17.75
N ASP A 106 22.83 -24.07 18.79
CA ASP A 106 23.41 -24.59 20.02
C ASP A 106 23.76 -26.07 19.95
N VAL A 107 23.16 -26.82 19.01
CA VAL A 107 23.45 -28.25 18.81
C VAL A 107 23.60 -28.51 17.33
N PRO A 108 24.80 -28.29 16.75
CA PRO A 108 25.01 -28.57 15.33
C PRO A 108 24.87 -30.08 15.09
N VAL A 109 23.80 -30.46 14.42
CA VAL A 109 23.60 -31.83 13.98
C VAL A 109 24.24 -31.96 12.60
N PHE A 110 25.13 -32.93 12.47
CA PHE A 110 25.82 -33.23 11.21
C PHE A 110 24.80 -33.48 10.09
N GLY A 111 24.89 -32.70 9.02
CA GLY A 111 23.99 -32.80 7.87
C GLY A 111 22.77 -31.86 7.88
N GLN A 112 22.58 -31.06 8.92
CA GLN A 112 21.59 -29.98 8.92
C GLN A 112 22.15 -28.72 8.25
N LYS A 113 21.30 -28.05 7.47
CA LYS A 113 21.65 -26.80 6.80
C LYS A 113 21.60 -25.63 7.77
N SER A 114 22.51 -24.70 7.61
CA SER A 114 22.44 -23.42 8.30
C SER A 114 21.25 -22.59 7.76
N SER A 115 20.77 -21.64 8.55
CA SER A 115 19.73 -20.71 8.11
C SER A 115 20.12 -19.91 6.85
N MET A 116 21.41 -19.61 6.68
CA MET A 116 21.93 -18.92 5.49
C MET A 116 21.91 -19.79 4.22
N GLU A 117 22.26 -21.07 4.34
CA GLU A 117 22.18 -22.02 3.21
C GLU A 117 20.72 -22.23 2.81
N PHE A 118 19.85 -22.35 3.80
CA PHE A 118 18.43 -22.51 3.56
C PHE A 118 17.82 -21.28 2.86
N ALA A 119 18.18 -20.07 3.29
CA ALA A 119 17.73 -18.83 2.65
C ALA A 119 18.16 -18.75 1.18
N ARG A 120 19.38 -19.16 0.85
CA ARG A 120 19.87 -19.18 -0.55
C ARG A 120 19.09 -20.17 -1.43
N GLU A 121 18.76 -21.34 -0.89
CA GLU A 121 17.96 -22.33 -1.61
C GLU A 121 16.54 -21.81 -1.87
N LEU A 122 15.93 -21.17 -0.87
CA LEU A 122 14.62 -20.52 -1.02
C LEU A 122 14.61 -19.47 -2.11
N GLU A 123 15.66 -18.68 -2.22
CA GLU A 123 15.78 -17.69 -3.28
C GLU A 123 15.70 -18.32 -4.67
N VAL A 124 16.40 -19.46 -4.86
CA VAL A 124 16.38 -20.21 -6.12
C VAL A 124 14.99 -20.79 -6.40
N GLU A 125 14.34 -21.39 -5.39
CA GLU A 125 13.00 -21.95 -5.56
C GLU A 125 11.94 -20.86 -5.77
N LYS A 126 12.06 -19.72 -5.11
CA LYS A 126 11.23 -18.53 -5.35
C LYS A 126 11.29 -18.11 -6.82
N ASP A 127 12.49 -18.01 -7.40
CA ASP A 127 12.65 -17.58 -8.79
C ASP A 127 12.00 -18.56 -9.77
N LYS A 128 12.11 -19.88 -9.50
CA LYS A 128 11.41 -20.91 -10.27
C LYS A 128 9.88 -20.77 -10.16
N ALA A 129 9.38 -20.57 -8.94
CA ALA A 129 7.95 -20.37 -8.70
C ALA A 129 7.41 -19.14 -9.43
N ILE A 130 8.17 -18.03 -9.41
CA ILE A 130 7.82 -16.80 -10.14
C ILE A 130 7.78 -17.05 -11.65
N ALA A 131 8.72 -17.81 -12.20
CA ALA A 131 8.73 -18.16 -13.62
C ALA A 131 7.46 -18.95 -14.02
N ILE A 132 7.10 -19.96 -13.23
CA ILE A 132 5.89 -20.76 -13.44
C ILE A 132 4.63 -19.88 -13.32
N LEU A 133 4.55 -19.00 -12.33
CA LEU A 133 3.40 -18.09 -12.18
C LEU A 133 3.26 -17.14 -13.37
N LYS A 134 4.38 -16.65 -13.93
CA LYS A 134 4.35 -15.83 -15.15
C LYS A 134 3.84 -16.60 -16.37
N GLU A 135 4.19 -17.87 -16.50
CA GLU A 135 3.68 -18.74 -17.59
C GLU A 135 2.19 -19.04 -17.44
N LEU A 136 1.71 -19.20 -16.20
CA LEU A 136 0.30 -19.46 -15.90
C LEU A 136 -0.59 -18.21 -15.97
N SER A 137 0.02 -17.03 -15.87
CA SER A 137 -0.73 -15.77 -15.90
C SER A 137 -1.36 -15.53 -17.27
N LYS A 138 -2.61 -15.04 -17.27
CA LYS A 138 -3.34 -14.69 -18.48
C LYS A 138 -3.52 -13.18 -18.51
N PRO A 139 -3.23 -12.52 -19.65
CA PRO A 139 -3.52 -11.09 -19.80
C PRO A 139 -5.03 -10.84 -19.76
N ILE A 140 -5.43 -9.69 -19.28
CA ILE A 140 -6.80 -9.19 -19.35
C ILE A 140 -6.99 -8.60 -20.74
N GLU A 141 -7.89 -9.18 -21.54
CA GLU A 141 -8.09 -8.83 -22.96
C GLU A 141 -9.38 -8.03 -23.20
N ASN A 142 -10.32 -8.04 -22.25
CA ASN A 142 -11.61 -7.37 -22.38
C ASN A 142 -12.14 -6.86 -21.05
N LEU A 143 -13.16 -5.99 -21.13
CA LEU A 143 -13.80 -5.37 -19.98
C LEU A 143 -14.44 -6.41 -19.03
N GLU A 144 -15.05 -7.46 -19.58
CA GLU A 144 -15.71 -8.50 -18.76
C GLU A 144 -14.71 -9.22 -17.83
N GLN A 145 -13.52 -9.52 -18.33
CA GLN A 145 -12.45 -10.09 -17.51
C GLN A 145 -11.97 -9.11 -16.43
N LEU A 146 -11.89 -7.82 -16.76
CA LEU A 146 -11.52 -6.79 -15.78
C LEU A 146 -12.61 -6.63 -14.71
N GLU A 147 -13.91 -6.71 -15.08
CA GLU A 147 -15.01 -6.72 -14.14
C GLU A 147 -14.93 -7.92 -13.18
N GLN A 148 -14.58 -9.11 -13.69
CA GLN A 148 -14.39 -10.30 -12.86
C GLN A 148 -13.28 -10.13 -11.83
N VAL A 149 -12.16 -9.53 -12.24
CA VAL A 149 -11.06 -9.20 -11.32
C VAL A 149 -11.51 -8.19 -10.27
N ALA A 150 -12.18 -7.11 -10.69
CA ALA A 150 -12.71 -6.10 -9.78
C ALA A 150 -13.71 -6.70 -8.77
N MET A 151 -14.60 -7.61 -9.22
CA MET A 151 -15.53 -8.30 -8.35
C MET A 151 -14.87 -9.25 -7.34
N THR A 152 -13.66 -9.71 -7.60
CA THR A 152 -12.90 -10.51 -6.63
C THR A 152 -12.34 -9.64 -5.49
N ALA A 153 -11.99 -8.39 -5.81
CA ALA A 153 -11.44 -7.44 -4.84
C ALA A 153 -12.51 -6.64 -4.09
N MET A 154 -13.74 -6.55 -4.62
CA MET A 154 -14.82 -5.73 -4.07
C MET A 154 -16.07 -6.56 -3.84
N GLU A 155 -16.70 -6.42 -2.67
CA GLU A 155 -17.96 -7.12 -2.34
C GLU A 155 -19.16 -6.51 -3.11
N ASP A 156 -19.08 -5.22 -3.48
CA ASP A 156 -20.13 -4.50 -4.21
C ASP A 156 -19.94 -4.64 -5.73
N LYS A 157 -20.88 -5.36 -6.36
CA LYS A 157 -20.87 -5.63 -7.79
C LYS A 157 -21.07 -4.38 -8.66
N GLU A 158 -21.84 -3.41 -8.18
CA GLU A 158 -22.07 -2.16 -8.94
C GLU A 158 -20.81 -1.29 -8.90
N ALA A 159 -20.21 -1.14 -7.74
CA ALA A 159 -18.95 -0.43 -7.59
C ALA A 159 -17.83 -1.10 -8.40
N ALA A 160 -17.72 -2.43 -8.38
CA ALA A 160 -16.74 -3.18 -9.16
C ALA A 160 -16.85 -2.93 -10.66
N LYS A 161 -18.08 -2.88 -11.20
CA LYS A 161 -18.31 -2.56 -12.63
C LYS A 161 -17.88 -1.14 -12.99
N ILE A 162 -18.21 -0.15 -12.14
CA ILE A 162 -17.83 1.24 -12.35
C ILE A 162 -16.32 1.40 -12.33
N VAL A 163 -15.64 0.77 -11.38
CA VAL A 163 -14.18 0.79 -11.30
C VAL A 163 -13.54 0.11 -12.49
N ALA A 164 -14.02 -1.07 -12.89
CA ALA A 164 -13.52 -1.77 -14.06
C ALA A 164 -13.71 -0.95 -15.35
N GLN A 165 -14.86 -0.33 -15.52
CA GLN A 165 -15.12 0.55 -16.66
C GLN A 165 -14.20 1.77 -16.68
N ALA A 166 -14.01 2.42 -15.52
CA ALA A 166 -13.11 3.56 -15.38
C ALA A 166 -11.66 3.21 -15.77
N LEU A 167 -11.18 2.06 -15.29
CA LEU A 167 -9.85 1.55 -15.62
C LEU A 167 -9.71 1.17 -17.10
N TRP A 168 -10.75 0.54 -17.67
CA TRP A 168 -10.76 0.14 -19.08
C TRP A 168 -10.73 1.33 -20.03
N GLU A 169 -11.56 2.34 -19.75
CA GLU A 169 -11.63 3.58 -20.54
C GLU A 169 -10.39 4.45 -20.39
N GLY A 170 -9.80 4.48 -19.20
CA GLY A 170 -8.62 5.27 -18.91
C GLY A 170 -7.32 4.66 -19.39
N GLY A 171 -7.29 3.33 -19.56
CA GLY A 171 -6.10 2.60 -20.00
C GLY A 171 -5.06 2.38 -18.90
N LYS A 172 -3.86 1.94 -19.30
CA LYS A 172 -2.80 1.48 -18.38
C LYS A 172 -2.25 2.55 -17.45
N ASP A 173 -2.36 3.82 -17.84
CA ASP A 173 -1.83 4.97 -17.09
C ASP A 173 -2.89 5.62 -16.20
N THR A 174 -4.08 5.01 -16.09
CA THR A 174 -5.15 5.53 -15.25
C THR A 174 -4.90 5.19 -13.79
N TYR A 175 -4.98 6.20 -12.94
CA TYR A 175 -4.95 6.05 -11.49
C TYR A 175 -6.33 6.37 -10.92
N PRO A 176 -7.09 5.37 -10.47
CA PRO A 176 -8.39 5.60 -9.86
C PRO A 176 -8.22 6.20 -8.47
N VAL A 177 -8.89 7.30 -8.20
CA VAL A 177 -8.96 7.92 -6.87
C VAL A 177 -10.39 7.75 -6.34
N MET A 178 -10.53 7.05 -5.23
CA MET A 178 -11.81 6.89 -4.55
C MET A 178 -12.00 8.03 -3.54
N LYS A 179 -13.15 8.67 -3.59
CA LYS A 179 -13.55 9.75 -2.66
C LYS A 179 -14.94 9.48 -2.13
N ASP A 180 -15.20 9.84 -0.88
CA ASP A 180 -16.53 9.75 -0.31
C ASP A 180 -17.49 10.71 -1.02
N GLY A 181 -18.64 10.17 -1.47
CA GLY A 181 -19.71 10.94 -2.09
C GLY A 181 -20.72 11.44 -1.07
N PHE A 182 -21.40 12.55 -1.39
CA PHE A 182 -22.40 13.16 -0.49
C PHE A 182 -23.84 12.72 -0.76
N ASN A 183 -24.10 12.04 -1.87
CA ASN A 183 -25.46 11.74 -2.35
C ASN A 183 -25.85 10.25 -2.22
N GLY A 184 -25.01 9.43 -1.61
CA GLY A 184 -25.26 7.99 -1.44
C GLY A 184 -25.28 7.19 -2.74
N LYS A 185 -24.75 7.74 -3.84
CA LYS A 185 -24.60 7.08 -5.12
C LYS A 185 -23.13 6.95 -5.49
N VAL A 186 -22.80 5.87 -6.18
CA VAL A 186 -21.48 5.72 -6.78
C VAL A 186 -21.50 6.47 -8.11
N GLU A 187 -20.64 7.48 -8.24
CA GLU A 187 -20.50 8.30 -9.46
C GLU A 187 -19.06 8.24 -9.93
N GLN A 188 -18.89 8.20 -11.25
CA GLN A 188 -17.59 8.24 -11.89
C GLN A 188 -17.38 9.59 -12.55
N SER A 189 -16.24 10.22 -12.35
CA SER A 189 -15.79 11.36 -13.13
C SER A 189 -14.39 11.10 -13.69
N ARG A 190 -14.14 11.51 -14.91
CA ARG A 190 -12.83 11.41 -15.53
C ARG A 190 -12.18 12.78 -15.62
N ILE A 191 -10.92 12.84 -15.17
CA ILE A 191 -10.09 14.02 -15.30
C ILE A 191 -8.89 13.64 -16.17
N ASP A 192 -8.74 14.28 -17.32
CA ASP A 192 -7.58 14.09 -18.17
C ASP A 192 -6.44 14.96 -17.66
N GLY A 193 -5.57 14.37 -16.83
CA GLY A 193 -4.47 15.09 -16.20
C GLY A 193 -3.89 14.34 -15.02
N VAL A 194 -3.06 15.02 -14.23
CA VAL A 194 -2.47 14.49 -13.00
C VAL A 194 -2.94 15.33 -11.81
N GLU A 195 -3.49 14.67 -10.80
CA GLU A 195 -3.84 15.30 -9.53
C GLU A 195 -2.66 15.21 -8.56
N TYR A 196 -2.27 16.35 -7.99
CA TYR A 196 -1.24 16.42 -6.97
C TYR A 196 -1.86 16.87 -5.64
N PRO A 197 -1.47 16.26 -4.50
CA PRO A 197 -1.97 16.63 -3.17
C PRO A 197 -1.30 17.93 -2.70
N LEU A 198 -1.70 19.04 -3.30
CA LEU A 198 -1.19 20.37 -3.01
C LEU A 198 -2.25 21.20 -2.27
N SER A 199 -1.81 22.04 -1.33
CA SER A 199 -2.65 23.01 -0.66
C SER A 199 -2.63 24.33 -1.42
N ILE A 200 -3.76 25.01 -1.47
CA ILE A 200 -3.80 26.38 -2.00
C ILE A 200 -3.21 27.37 -0.99
N ALA A 201 -2.38 28.29 -1.46
CA ALA A 201 -1.73 29.27 -0.61
C ALA A 201 -2.75 30.29 -0.03
N THR A 202 -3.72 30.71 -0.83
CA THR A 202 -4.76 31.65 -0.39
C THR A 202 -6.04 31.47 -1.20
N THR A 203 -7.18 31.52 -0.52
CA THR A 203 -8.50 31.47 -1.14
C THR A 203 -8.86 32.73 -1.94
N SER A 204 -8.12 33.85 -1.73
CA SER A 204 -8.32 35.08 -2.50
C SER A 204 -7.96 34.92 -4.00
N MET A 205 -7.27 33.85 -4.36
CA MET A 205 -6.97 33.51 -5.77
C MET A 205 -8.04 32.66 -6.43
N PHE A 206 -9.12 32.32 -5.74
CA PHE A 206 -10.27 31.66 -6.36
C PHE A 206 -10.97 32.61 -7.37
N ASN A 207 -11.18 32.07 -8.58
CA ASN A 207 -11.94 32.77 -9.61
C ASN A 207 -13.28 32.07 -9.89
N GLN A 208 -13.57 31.00 -9.16
CA GLN A 208 -14.83 30.28 -9.15
C GLN A 208 -15.29 30.05 -7.69
N ALA A 209 -16.52 29.61 -7.50
CA ALA A 209 -17.03 29.31 -6.18
C ALA A 209 -16.29 28.11 -5.56
N GLY A 210 -15.32 28.38 -4.68
CA GLY A 210 -14.57 27.38 -3.92
C GLY A 210 -13.34 26.82 -4.60
N TYR A 211 -12.97 27.25 -5.83
CA TYR A 211 -11.75 26.78 -6.52
C TYR A 211 -11.21 27.82 -7.50
N ALA A 212 -9.98 27.58 -8.00
CA ALA A 212 -9.38 28.36 -9.08
C ALA A 212 -9.27 27.52 -10.35
N GLU A 213 -9.78 28.02 -11.48
CA GLU A 213 -9.65 27.40 -12.78
C GLU A 213 -8.87 28.32 -13.73
N HIS A 214 -7.78 27.83 -14.27
CA HIS A 214 -6.92 28.58 -15.20
C HIS A 214 -6.62 27.75 -16.43
N LYS A 215 -7.13 28.18 -17.59
CA LYS A 215 -6.89 27.52 -18.88
C LYS A 215 -5.59 28.03 -19.49
N ASN A 216 -4.79 27.11 -20.03
CA ASN A 216 -3.50 27.40 -20.66
C ASN A 216 -2.54 28.19 -19.74
N ALA A 217 -2.56 27.91 -18.43
CA ALA A 217 -1.70 28.58 -17.47
C ALA A 217 -0.23 28.18 -17.66
N LEU A 218 0.68 29.12 -17.47
CA LEU A 218 2.07 28.80 -17.26
C LEU A 218 2.23 28.25 -15.85
N VAL A 219 2.72 27.02 -15.73
CA VAL A 219 3.00 26.40 -14.43
C VAL A 219 4.49 26.47 -14.15
N ILE A 220 4.84 27.03 -12.99
CA ILE A 220 6.22 27.12 -12.52
C ILE A 220 6.34 26.39 -11.20
N VAL A 221 7.29 25.45 -11.15
CA VAL A 221 7.58 24.67 -9.95
C VAL A 221 8.92 25.12 -9.39
N VAL A 222 8.91 25.54 -8.12
CA VAL A 222 10.12 26.03 -7.43
C VAL A 222 10.32 25.28 -6.12
N ASN A 223 11.55 24.86 -5.87
CA ASN A 223 11.94 24.22 -4.63
C ASN A 223 12.29 25.26 -3.55
N HIS A 224 11.38 26.20 -3.29
CA HIS A 224 11.59 27.33 -2.39
C HIS A 224 10.37 27.57 -1.49
N ALA A 225 10.59 28.02 -0.27
CA ALA A 225 9.56 28.51 0.63
C ALA A 225 9.57 30.06 0.54
N PHE A 226 8.46 30.63 0.10
CA PHE A 226 8.32 32.08 -0.01
C PHE A 226 7.83 32.64 1.34
N GLU A 227 8.69 33.35 2.02
CA GLU A 227 8.37 33.94 3.32
C GLU A 227 7.83 35.38 3.20
N GLN A 228 8.24 36.08 2.14
CA GLN A 228 7.85 37.48 1.92
C GLN A 228 7.39 37.71 0.49
N TYR A 229 6.42 38.60 0.31
CA TYR A 229 5.90 38.98 -1.00
C TYR A 229 6.96 39.58 -1.92
N GLN A 230 7.94 40.26 -1.34
CA GLN A 230 9.07 40.89 -2.07
C GLN A 230 9.94 39.88 -2.83
N GLU A 231 9.94 38.62 -2.41
CA GLU A 231 10.72 37.58 -3.10
C GLU A 231 10.10 37.18 -4.46
N ILE A 232 8.79 37.27 -4.58
CA ILE A 232 8.06 36.93 -5.82
C ILE A 232 8.03 38.13 -6.78
N THR A 233 8.02 39.34 -6.27
CA THR A 233 7.82 40.56 -7.07
C THR A 233 8.85 40.75 -8.20
N PRO A 234 10.19 40.60 -7.97
CA PRO A 234 11.18 40.75 -9.05
C PRO A 234 11.02 39.68 -10.13
N PHE A 235 10.70 38.47 -9.72
CA PHE A 235 10.46 37.38 -10.65
C PHE A 235 9.22 37.65 -11.52
N MET A 236 8.12 38.12 -10.94
CA MET A 236 6.90 38.50 -11.65
C MET A 236 7.16 39.65 -12.64
N ALA A 237 7.95 40.66 -12.24
CA ALA A 237 8.29 41.76 -13.09
C ALA A 237 9.09 41.30 -14.33
N SER A 238 10.09 40.42 -14.14
CA SER A 238 10.88 39.86 -15.23
C SER A 238 9.98 38.99 -16.16
N LEU A 239 9.13 38.14 -15.58
CA LEU A 239 8.23 37.30 -16.37
C LEU A 239 7.26 38.11 -17.23
N MET A 240 6.74 39.22 -16.72
CA MET A 240 5.83 40.11 -17.45
C MET A 240 6.54 40.84 -18.60
N GLN A 241 7.85 41.14 -18.46
CA GLN A 241 8.64 41.70 -19.54
C GLN A 241 8.86 40.68 -20.68
N ASP A 242 9.20 39.44 -20.30
CA ASP A 242 9.48 38.37 -21.27
C ASP A 242 8.21 37.84 -21.94
N LYS A 243 7.10 37.81 -21.23
CA LYS A 243 5.81 37.28 -21.69
C LYS A 243 4.65 38.24 -21.43
N PRO A 244 4.58 39.38 -22.12
CA PRO A 244 3.58 40.42 -21.86
C PRO A 244 2.14 39.98 -22.13
N LYS A 245 1.91 38.85 -22.82
CA LYS A 245 0.60 38.28 -23.11
C LYS A 245 0.27 37.06 -22.26
N LEU A 246 0.95 36.88 -21.13
CA LEU A 246 0.69 35.79 -20.21
C LEU A 246 -0.73 35.95 -19.62
N GLY A 247 -1.63 34.98 -19.90
CA GLY A 247 -3.00 35.03 -19.39
C GLY A 247 -3.13 34.59 -17.95
N SER A 248 -2.46 33.51 -17.58
CA SER A 248 -2.54 32.92 -16.23
C SER A 248 -1.22 32.29 -15.83
N LEU A 249 -0.91 32.37 -14.54
CA LEU A 249 0.26 31.81 -13.94
C LEU A 249 -0.10 30.99 -12.70
N VAL A 250 0.46 29.80 -12.59
CA VAL A 250 0.38 28.95 -11.40
C VAL A 250 1.80 28.73 -10.88
N ILE A 251 2.04 29.07 -9.63
CA ILE A 251 3.33 28.84 -8.96
C ILE A 251 3.16 27.77 -7.91
N VAL A 252 3.93 26.69 -8.00
CA VAL A 252 4.01 25.61 -7.03
C VAL A 252 5.31 25.74 -6.28
N GLY A 253 5.24 25.96 -4.97
CA GLY A 253 6.40 26.10 -4.07
C GLY A 253 6.26 25.22 -2.84
N LYS A 254 7.31 25.12 -2.03
CA LYS A 254 7.26 24.36 -0.78
C LYS A 254 6.26 24.94 0.21
N GLN A 255 6.25 26.26 0.33
CA GLN A 255 5.42 27.00 1.25
C GLN A 255 5.25 28.43 0.77
N PHE A 256 4.10 29.01 1.06
CA PHE A 256 3.84 30.44 0.90
C PHE A 256 3.39 30.97 2.25
N SER A 257 4.18 31.84 2.85
CA SER A 257 3.77 32.61 4.03
C SER A 257 2.93 33.78 3.53
N VAL A 258 1.62 33.64 3.65
CA VAL A 258 0.69 34.72 3.26
C VAL A 258 0.47 35.60 4.47
N PRO A 259 0.65 36.93 4.36
CA PRO A 259 0.27 37.86 5.42
C PRO A 259 -1.25 37.98 5.55
#